data_eeac0681e8a4a0715ac4dd27e26fbfdd
#
_entry.id   eeac0681e8a4a0715ac4dd27e26fbfdd
#
_cell.length_a   1.000
_cell.length_b   1.000
_cell.length_c   1.000
_cell.angle_alpha   90.00
_cell.angle_beta   90.00
_cell.angle_gamma   90.00
#
_symmetry.space_group_name_H-M   'P 1'
#
loop_
_entity.id
_entity.type
_entity.pdbx_description
1 polymer ?
#
loop_
_entity_poly.entity_id
_entity_poly.type
_entity_poly.pdbx_seq_one_letter_code
_entity_poly.pdbx_strand_id
1 'polypeptide(L)'
;IVDGFEDTLKPASLSTMTLARFRELTAKEPETRQVSSTLGKMVQGFTWYLACEIPASQAERLQVGQELKVNFTQASFTSPVTVYAVNWEHDDDTALLVLEGTEFNSEMVSMRQQPVEIIIASYTGLRVPKSALRVEEWTDSNGELHKDTGVFILSGTVRKFKVINKLYETEDSYIVEQSATDSDMLVEQDQVIVRGTNLKDNKVVKTSKNRKKRS
;
A
#
# COMPACT_ATOMS: atom_id res chain seq x y z
N ILE A 1 -33.82 -3.42 1.18
CA ILE A 1 -33.55 -2.05 0.63
C ILE A 1 -33.99 -1.09 1.73
N VAL A 2 -33.08 -0.31 2.26
CA VAL A 2 -33.36 0.68 3.30
C VAL A 2 -33.76 1.97 2.58
N ASP A 3 -35.00 2.37 2.70
CA ASP A 3 -35.48 3.63 2.14
C ASP A 3 -34.91 4.83 2.92
N GLY A 4 -34.46 5.85 2.22
CA GLY A 4 -34.12 7.16 2.77
C GLY A 4 -32.64 7.42 3.03
N PHE A 5 -31.77 6.42 2.99
CA PHE A 5 -30.31 6.63 3.15
C PHE A 5 -29.72 7.45 1.99
N GLU A 6 -30.09 7.10 0.78
CA GLU A 6 -29.61 7.77 -0.44
C GLU A 6 -30.23 9.16 -0.64
N ASP A 7 -31.39 9.43 -0.07
CA ASP A 7 -32.02 10.76 -0.12
C ASP A 7 -31.24 11.77 0.75
N THR A 8 -30.54 11.28 1.76
CA THR A 8 -29.78 12.11 2.70
C THR A 8 -28.34 12.35 2.26
N LEU A 9 -27.75 11.43 1.48
CA LEU A 9 -26.37 11.46 1.03
C LEU A 9 -26.30 11.78 -0.47
N LYS A 10 -26.35 13.05 -0.80
CA LYS A 10 -26.11 13.49 -2.20
C LYS A 10 -24.61 13.66 -2.44
N PRO A 11 -24.09 13.33 -3.64
CA PRO A 11 -22.68 13.49 -3.97
C PRO A 11 -22.14 14.87 -3.62
N ALA A 12 -22.88 15.93 -3.94
CA ALA A 12 -22.50 17.30 -3.62
C ALA A 12 -22.34 17.59 -2.13
N SER A 13 -23.05 16.86 -1.25
CA SER A 13 -22.93 17.02 0.19
C SER A 13 -21.76 16.24 0.78
N LEU A 14 -21.25 15.21 0.09
CA LEU A 14 -20.14 14.38 0.55
C LEU A 14 -18.81 15.15 0.56
N SER A 15 -18.61 16.06 -0.40
CA SER A 15 -17.37 16.84 -0.50
C SER A 15 -17.16 17.81 0.67
N THR A 16 -18.23 18.19 1.36
CA THR A 16 -18.20 19.16 2.48
C THR A 16 -18.72 18.56 3.79
N MET A 17 -19.00 17.26 3.82
CA MET A 17 -19.54 16.58 4.99
C MET A 17 -18.53 16.57 6.14
N THR A 18 -18.95 16.97 7.32
CA THR A 18 -18.12 16.86 8.53
C THR A 18 -18.16 15.43 9.08
N LEU A 19 -17.10 15.05 9.78
CA LEU A 19 -17.01 13.74 10.44
C LEU A 19 -18.15 13.56 11.46
N ALA A 20 -18.51 14.61 12.21
CA ALA A 20 -19.62 14.57 13.17
C ALA A 20 -20.96 14.27 12.47
N ARG A 21 -21.20 14.90 11.31
CA ARG A 21 -22.43 14.65 10.55
C ARG A 21 -22.45 13.23 9.96
N PHE A 22 -21.32 12.73 9.49
CA PHE A 22 -21.20 11.36 9.01
C PHE A 22 -21.52 10.35 10.13
N ARG A 23 -20.98 10.54 11.32
CA ARG A 23 -21.25 9.69 12.50
C ARG A 23 -22.72 9.74 12.91
N GLU A 24 -23.34 10.91 12.90
CA GLU A 24 -24.78 11.05 13.18
C GLU A 24 -25.64 10.24 12.19
N LEU A 25 -25.30 10.30 10.91
CA LEU A 25 -26.02 9.58 9.86
C LEU A 25 -25.83 8.06 9.94
N THR A 26 -24.63 7.61 10.26
CA THR A 26 -24.31 6.17 10.35
C THR A 26 -24.77 5.54 11.65
N ALA A 27 -24.93 6.33 12.72
CA ALA A 27 -25.44 5.86 14.01
C ALA A 27 -26.99 5.64 14.02
N LYS A 28 -27.70 6.25 13.07
CA LYS A 28 -29.16 6.03 12.96
C LYS A 28 -29.42 4.66 12.38
N GLU A 29 -30.15 3.83 13.15
CA GLU A 29 -30.72 2.61 12.60
C GLU A 29 -31.63 2.97 11.42
N PRO A 30 -31.52 2.24 10.30
CA PRO A 30 -32.36 2.49 9.15
C PRO A 30 -33.85 2.31 9.55
N GLU A 31 -34.63 3.37 9.43
CA GLU A 31 -36.06 3.27 9.60
C GLU A 31 -36.65 2.29 8.59
N THR A 32 -37.14 1.17 9.06
CA THR A 32 -37.81 0.19 8.21
C THR A 32 -39.18 0.76 7.81
N ARG A 33 -39.21 1.60 6.78
CA ARG A 33 -40.47 2.03 6.18
C ARG A 33 -41.05 0.86 5.42
N GLN A 34 -42.06 0.23 5.95
CA GLN A 34 -42.89 -0.69 5.17
C GLN A 34 -43.68 0.10 4.14
N VAL A 35 -43.14 0.22 2.93
CA VAL A 35 -43.88 0.78 1.82
C VAL A 35 -44.54 -0.35 1.08
N SER A 36 -45.85 -0.53 1.35
CA SER A 36 -46.65 -1.62 0.79
C SER A 36 -46.88 -1.58 -0.72
N SER A 37 -46.34 -0.58 -1.43
CA SER A 37 -46.55 -0.37 -2.87
C SER A 37 -45.24 -0.28 -3.67
N THR A 38 -44.05 -0.45 -3.06
CA THR A 38 -42.77 -0.38 -3.80
C THR A 38 -42.44 -1.74 -4.40
N LEU A 39 -42.38 -1.83 -5.74
CA LEU A 39 -42.01 -3.05 -6.48
C LEU A 39 -40.51 -3.27 -6.55
N GLY A 40 -39.70 -2.25 -6.39
CA GLY A 40 -38.25 -2.32 -6.47
C GLY A 40 -37.59 -0.95 -6.56
N LYS A 41 -36.28 -0.95 -6.62
CA LYS A 41 -35.44 0.24 -6.74
C LYS A 41 -34.57 0.12 -7.99
N MET A 42 -34.51 1.17 -8.78
CA MET A 42 -33.67 1.25 -9.97
C MET A 42 -32.47 2.15 -9.68
N VAL A 43 -31.28 1.65 -9.91
CA VAL A 43 -30.05 2.43 -9.84
C VAL A 43 -29.78 3.02 -11.22
N GLN A 44 -29.62 4.33 -11.29
CA GLN A 44 -29.25 5.04 -12.51
C GLN A 44 -27.81 5.51 -12.43
N GLY A 45 -27.04 5.23 -13.49
CA GLY A 45 -25.62 5.56 -13.58
C GLY A 45 -24.72 4.48 -13.00
N PHE A 46 -23.41 4.69 -13.14
CA PHE A 46 -22.38 3.76 -12.72
C PHE A 46 -21.47 4.32 -11.62
N THR A 47 -21.68 5.59 -11.26
CA THR A 47 -20.87 6.23 -10.21
C THR A 47 -21.45 5.94 -8.85
N TRP A 48 -20.59 5.48 -7.93
CA TRP A 48 -20.92 5.24 -6.53
C TRP A 48 -19.88 5.90 -5.63
N TYR A 49 -20.25 6.13 -4.39
CA TYR A 49 -19.38 6.74 -3.38
C TYR A 49 -19.27 5.84 -2.17
N LEU A 50 -18.07 5.79 -1.61
CA LEU A 50 -17.76 5.15 -0.34
C LEU A 50 -17.21 6.19 0.61
N ALA A 51 -17.89 6.38 1.75
CA ALA A 51 -17.41 7.25 2.81
C ALA A 51 -16.98 6.39 4.01
N CYS A 52 -15.79 6.66 4.53
CA CYS A 52 -15.23 5.91 5.67
C CYS A 52 -14.34 6.81 6.54
N GLU A 53 -14.22 6.43 7.80
CA GLU A 53 -13.29 7.05 8.73
C GLU A 53 -11.90 6.44 8.57
N ILE A 54 -10.87 7.28 8.51
CA ILE A 54 -9.47 6.87 8.46
C ILE A 54 -8.66 7.66 9.49
N PRO A 55 -7.52 7.12 9.99
CA PRO A 55 -6.61 7.87 10.84
C PRO A 55 -6.10 9.13 10.16
N ALA A 56 -5.98 10.25 10.89
CA ALA A 56 -5.48 11.52 10.38
C ALA A 56 -4.08 11.39 9.73
N SER A 57 -3.21 10.57 10.29
CA SER A 57 -1.87 10.27 9.74
C SER A 57 -1.89 9.61 8.36
N GLN A 58 -2.98 8.95 7.99
CA GLN A 58 -3.19 8.43 6.64
C GLN A 58 -3.83 9.48 5.73
N ALA A 59 -4.74 10.29 6.27
CA ALA A 59 -5.39 11.37 5.54
C ALA A 59 -4.39 12.39 4.97
N GLU A 60 -3.36 12.74 5.74
CA GLU A 60 -2.27 13.64 5.32
C GLU A 60 -1.53 13.19 4.05
N ARG A 61 -1.56 11.90 3.76
CA ARG A 61 -0.86 11.30 2.61
C ARG A 61 -1.73 11.19 1.37
N LEU A 62 -3.01 11.48 1.49
CA LEU A 62 -3.98 11.35 0.41
C LEU A 62 -4.24 12.70 -0.25
N GLN A 63 -4.41 12.68 -1.56
CA GLN A 63 -4.74 13.84 -2.35
C GLN A 63 -6.03 13.62 -3.13
N VAL A 64 -6.87 14.65 -3.21
CA VAL A 64 -8.06 14.60 -4.07
C VAL A 64 -7.65 14.34 -5.51
N GLY A 65 -8.34 13.41 -6.16
CA GLY A 65 -8.00 12.94 -7.50
C GLY A 65 -6.99 11.78 -7.55
N GLN A 66 -6.44 11.36 -6.41
CA GLN A 66 -5.52 10.21 -6.35
C GLN A 66 -6.29 8.91 -6.63
N GLU A 67 -5.70 8.06 -7.48
CA GLU A 67 -6.22 6.72 -7.76
C GLU A 67 -5.79 5.74 -6.67
N LEU A 68 -6.74 4.99 -6.14
CA LEU A 68 -6.56 3.95 -5.13
C LEU A 68 -7.30 2.68 -5.58
N LYS A 69 -7.22 1.64 -4.75
CA LYS A 69 -8.05 0.43 -4.90
C LYS A 69 -8.76 0.13 -3.59
N VAL A 70 -10.02 -0.28 -3.68
CA VAL A 70 -10.81 -0.75 -2.53
C VAL A 70 -11.14 -2.21 -2.73
N ASN A 71 -10.79 -3.02 -1.74
CA ASN A 71 -11.16 -4.42 -1.68
C ASN A 71 -12.37 -4.58 -0.75
N PHE A 72 -13.48 -5.03 -1.33
CA PHE A 72 -14.71 -5.37 -0.60
C PHE A 72 -14.62 -6.81 -0.13
N THR A 73 -14.20 -7.00 1.12
CA THR A 73 -13.86 -8.32 1.66
C THR A 73 -15.02 -9.31 1.66
N GLN A 74 -16.27 -8.82 1.80
CA GLN A 74 -17.47 -9.66 1.80
C GLN A 74 -17.92 -10.07 0.39
N ALA A 75 -17.60 -9.26 -0.63
CA ALA A 75 -17.97 -9.53 -2.03
C ALA A 75 -16.82 -10.12 -2.85
N SER A 76 -15.62 -10.30 -2.26
CA SER A 76 -14.42 -10.73 -2.98
C SER A 76 -14.17 -9.93 -4.26
N PHE A 77 -14.42 -8.64 -4.20
CA PHE A 77 -14.36 -7.71 -5.33
C PHE A 77 -13.41 -6.55 -5.00
N THR A 78 -12.51 -6.26 -5.91
CA THR A 78 -11.60 -5.11 -5.82
C THR A 78 -11.92 -4.13 -6.95
N SER A 79 -12.15 -2.87 -6.61
CA SER A 79 -12.45 -1.81 -7.56
C SER A 79 -11.39 -0.71 -7.53
N PRO A 80 -10.99 -0.17 -8.68
CA PRO A 80 -10.31 1.11 -8.74
C PRO A 80 -11.26 2.22 -8.29
N VAL A 81 -10.74 3.18 -7.55
CA VAL A 81 -11.48 4.32 -7.02
C VAL A 81 -10.59 5.56 -7.06
N THR A 82 -11.24 6.71 -7.04
CA THR A 82 -10.56 8.00 -6.96
C THR A 82 -10.91 8.68 -5.63
N VAL A 83 -9.95 9.33 -4.99
CA VAL A 83 -10.20 10.15 -3.82
C VAL A 83 -11.05 11.34 -4.21
N TYR A 84 -12.32 11.35 -3.81
CA TYR A 84 -13.27 12.41 -4.08
C TYR A 84 -13.13 13.58 -3.11
N ALA A 85 -13.00 13.27 -1.82
CA ALA A 85 -12.77 14.28 -0.77
C ALA A 85 -12.04 13.66 0.42
N VAL A 86 -11.27 14.48 1.10
CA VAL A 86 -10.68 14.19 2.41
C VAL A 86 -11.12 15.32 3.34
N ASN A 87 -12.10 15.06 4.19
CA ASN A 87 -12.65 16.04 5.10
C ASN A 87 -12.06 15.81 6.49
N TRP A 88 -11.23 16.72 6.92
CA TRP A 88 -10.46 16.61 8.15
C TRP A 88 -10.39 17.94 8.87
N GLU A 89 -10.73 17.91 10.14
CA GLU A 89 -10.50 19.02 11.06
C GLU A 89 -9.15 18.73 11.76
N HIS A 90 -8.22 19.69 11.72
CA HIS A 90 -6.81 19.49 12.10
C HIS A 90 -6.59 19.01 13.56
N ASP A 91 -7.60 19.17 14.41
CA ASP A 91 -7.55 18.75 15.81
C ASP A 91 -8.12 17.33 16.05
N ASP A 92 -8.64 16.67 15.00
CA ASP A 92 -9.20 15.34 15.09
C ASP A 92 -8.13 14.26 14.74
N ASP A 93 -8.13 13.17 15.50
CA ASP A 93 -7.29 11.99 15.22
C ASP A 93 -7.76 11.19 14.00
N THR A 94 -8.96 11.49 13.49
CA THR A 94 -9.61 10.82 12.36
C THR A 94 -10.13 11.80 11.33
N ALA A 95 -10.11 11.38 10.08
CA ALA A 95 -10.65 12.12 8.94
C ALA A 95 -11.76 11.31 8.25
N LEU A 96 -12.65 12.00 7.56
CA LEU A 96 -13.62 11.40 6.66
C LEU A 96 -13.05 11.34 5.24
N LEU A 97 -12.78 10.15 4.77
CA LEU A 97 -12.38 9.87 3.40
C LEU A 97 -13.63 9.54 2.56
N VAL A 98 -13.78 10.20 1.43
CA VAL A 98 -14.80 9.90 0.43
C VAL A 98 -14.12 9.46 -0.85
N LEU A 99 -14.47 8.27 -1.32
CA LEU A 99 -13.98 7.66 -2.54
C LEU A 99 -15.08 7.59 -3.58
N GLU A 100 -14.74 7.80 -4.83
CA GLU A 100 -15.61 7.66 -5.98
C GLU A 100 -15.16 6.46 -6.84
N GLY A 101 -16.09 5.59 -7.20
CA GLY A 101 -15.87 4.45 -8.07
C GLY A 101 -16.86 4.40 -9.21
N THR A 102 -16.45 3.77 -10.32
CA THR A 102 -17.27 3.59 -11.52
C THR A 102 -17.48 2.13 -11.88
N GLU A 103 -16.68 1.22 -11.32
CA GLU A 103 -16.89 -0.21 -11.50
C GLU A 103 -17.94 -0.71 -10.51
N PHE A 104 -18.88 -1.49 -11.03
CA PHE A 104 -20.08 -1.86 -10.31
C PHE A 104 -20.45 -3.31 -10.57
N ASN A 105 -20.80 -4.04 -9.52
CA ASN A 105 -21.35 -5.39 -9.64
C ASN A 105 -22.72 -5.49 -8.94
N SER A 106 -23.44 -6.59 -9.21
CA SER A 106 -24.78 -6.78 -8.64
C SER A 106 -24.82 -6.85 -7.12
N GLU A 107 -23.74 -7.27 -6.49
CA GLU A 107 -23.66 -7.41 -5.02
C GLU A 107 -23.57 -6.02 -4.34
N MET A 108 -22.90 -5.06 -5.00
CA MET A 108 -22.77 -3.70 -4.47
C MET A 108 -24.10 -2.96 -4.33
N VAL A 109 -25.11 -3.31 -5.11
CA VAL A 109 -26.44 -2.66 -5.06
C VAL A 109 -27.08 -2.76 -3.68
N SER A 110 -26.86 -3.88 -3.00
CA SER A 110 -27.44 -4.16 -1.68
C SER A 110 -26.52 -3.76 -0.53
N MET A 111 -25.27 -3.44 -0.80
CA MET A 111 -24.31 -3.06 0.24
C MET A 111 -24.59 -1.67 0.79
N ARG A 112 -24.43 -1.49 2.11
CA ARG A 112 -24.59 -0.21 2.81
C ARG A 112 -23.40 0.04 3.73
N GLN A 113 -23.28 -0.69 4.80
CA GLN A 113 -22.15 -0.64 5.72
C GLN A 113 -21.41 -1.97 5.66
N GLN A 114 -20.09 -1.90 5.45
CA GLN A 114 -19.26 -3.09 5.39
C GLN A 114 -17.81 -2.74 5.67
N PRO A 115 -17.03 -3.67 6.19
CA PRO A 115 -15.59 -3.52 6.25
C PRO A 115 -15.00 -3.53 4.84
N VAL A 116 -14.08 -2.61 4.59
CA VAL A 116 -13.33 -2.51 3.34
C VAL A 116 -11.85 -2.38 3.64
N GLU A 117 -11.03 -2.83 2.72
CA GLU A 117 -9.58 -2.62 2.75
C GLU A 117 -9.22 -1.61 1.65
N ILE A 118 -8.61 -0.50 2.05
CA ILE A 118 -8.17 0.55 1.12
C ILE A 118 -6.70 0.36 0.85
N ILE A 119 -6.36 0.09 -0.40
CA ILE A 119 -4.98 -0.10 -0.86
C ILE A 119 -4.46 1.23 -1.36
N ILE A 120 -3.73 1.94 -0.51
CA ILE A 120 -3.19 3.28 -0.78
C ILE A 120 -2.01 3.23 -1.74
N ALA A 121 -1.16 2.21 -1.62
CA ALA A 121 -0.03 2.00 -2.50
C ALA A 121 0.29 0.51 -2.63
N SER A 122 0.79 0.12 -3.80
CA SER A 122 1.31 -1.22 -4.04
C SER A 122 2.70 -1.10 -4.63
N TYR A 123 3.67 -1.75 -3.99
CA TYR A 123 5.05 -1.77 -4.45
C TYR A 123 5.41 -3.18 -4.91
N THR A 124 5.92 -3.28 -6.12
CA THR A 124 6.46 -4.53 -6.66
C THR A 124 7.98 -4.44 -6.66
N GLY A 125 8.64 -5.41 -6.02
CA GLY A 125 10.09 -5.43 -5.91
C GLY A 125 10.60 -6.59 -5.08
N LEU A 126 11.92 -6.62 -4.85
CA LEU A 126 12.56 -7.65 -4.04
C LEU A 126 12.55 -7.24 -2.57
N ARG A 127 12.25 -8.19 -1.69
CA ARG A 127 12.31 -7.96 -0.24
C ARG A 127 13.71 -8.24 0.28
N VAL A 128 14.33 -7.20 0.86
CA VAL A 128 15.68 -7.25 1.42
C VAL A 128 15.66 -6.96 2.91
N PRO A 129 16.13 -7.86 3.78
CA PRO A 129 16.21 -7.62 5.21
C PRO A 129 17.08 -6.40 5.54
N LYS A 130 16.65 -5.56 6.48
CA LYS A 130 17.44 -4.39 6.95
C LYS A 130 18.84 -4.78 7.40
N SER A 131 19.00 -5.97 7.98
CA SER A 131 20.29 -6.50 8.43
C SER A 131 21.29 -6.80 7.31
N ALA A 132 20.82 -6.92 6.06
CA ALA A 132 21.67 -7.15 4.90
C ALA A 132 22.23 -5.86 4.28
N LEU A 133 21.66 -4.69 4.63
CA LEU A 133 22.09 -3.42 4.09
C LEU A 133 23.53 -3.09 4.48
N ARG A 134 24.25 -2.56 3.50
CA ARG A 134 25.60 -2.02 3.66
C ARG A 134 25.71 -0.72 2.90
N VAL A 135 26.67 0.10 3.32
CA VAL A 135 27.08 1.31 2.63
C VAL A 135 28.52 1.09 2.18
N GLU A 136 28.76 1.22 0.90
CA GLU A 136 30.10 1.22 0.30
C GLU A 136 30.48 2.65 -0.07
N GLU A 137 31.70 3.04 0.27
CA GLU A 137 32.27 4.34 -0.09
C GLU A 137 33.28 4.12 -1.21
N TRP A 138 33.15 4.87 -2.28
CA TRP A 138 34.10 4.83 -3.38
C TRP A 138 34.38 6.24 -3.89
N THR A 139 35.54 6.42 -4.50
CA THR A 139 35.99 7.72 -5.03
C THR A 139 35.99 7.64 -6.55
N ASP A 140 35.34 8.63 -7.17
CA ASP A 140 35.30 8.70 -8.63
C ASP A 140 36.64 9.18 -9.24
N SER A 141 36.69 9.27 -10.56
CA SER A 141 37.88 9.74 -11.30
C SER A 141 38.23 11.21 -11.05
N ASN A 142 37.29 12.00 -10.50
CA ASN A 142 37.49 13.41 -10.18
C ASN A 142 37.94 13.61 -8.72
N GLY A 143 38.04 12.53 -7.94
CA GLY A 143 38.39 12.56 -6.51
C GLY A 143 37.20 12.83 -5.58
N GLU A 144 35.97 12.78 -6.07
CA GLU A 144 34.78 12.95 -5.25
C GLU A 144 34.40 11.63 -4.57
N LEU A 145 34.07 11.71 -3.26
CA LEU A 145 33.66 10.57 -2.45
C LEU A 145 32.16 10.32 -2.60
N HIS A 146 31.81 9.14 -3.08
CA HIS A 146 30.45 8.68 -3.22
C HIS A 146 30.12 7.62 -2.17
N LYS A 147 28.83 7.54 -1.77
CA LYS A 147 28.32 6.56 -0.83
C LYS A 147 27.10 5.88 -1.44
N ASP A 148 27.23 4.60 -1.73
CA ASP A 148 26.14 3.80 -2.25
C ASP A 148 25.58 2.87 -1.18
N THR A 149 24.24 2.82 -1.12
CA THR A 149 23.55 1.86 -0.28
C THR A 149 23.24 0.62 -1.10
N GLY A 150 23.62 -0.54 -0.60
CA GLY A 150 23.44 -1.78 -1.32
C GLY A 150 23.50 -3.00 -0.44
N VAL A 151 23.63 -4.15 -1.08
CA VAL A 151 23.78 -5.44 -0.45
C VAL A 151 24.93 -6.22 -1.05
N PHE A 152 25.58 -7.07 -0.25
CA PHE A 152 26.49 -8.05 -0.80
C PHE A 152 25.73 -9.32 -1.20
N ILE A 153 26.00 -9.80 -2.39
CA ILE A 153 25.52 -11.08 -2.90
C ILE A 153 26.66 -12.06 -3.04
N LEU A 154 26.33 -13.34 -3.06
CA LEU A 154 27.25 -14.42 -3.41
C LEU A 154 26.98 -14.86 -4.84
N SER A 155 27.89 -14.49 -5.76
CA SER A 155 27.86 -14.94 -7.15
C SER A 155 28.92 -16.06 -7.33
N GLY A 156 28.47 -17.31 -7.29
CA GLY A 156 29.38 -18.46 -7.23
C GLY A 156 30.19 -18.45 -5.94
N THR A 157 31.50 -18.18 -6.02
CA THR A 157 32.43 -18.09 -4.89
C THR A 157 32.86 -16.65 -4.60
N VAL A 158 32.39 -15.68 -5.35
CA VAL A 158 32.81 -14.28 -5.28
C VAL A 158 31.69 -13.46 -4.67
N ARG A 159 32.05 -12.55 -3.77
CA ARG A 159 31.15 -11.53 -3.25
C ARG A 159 31.09 -10.38 -4.23
N LYS A 160 29.88 -9.91 -4.50
CA LYS A 160 29.65 -8.71 -5.30
C LYS A 160 28.76 -7.76 -4.51
N PHE A 161 29.09 -6.47 -4.57
CA PHE A 161 28.23 -5.42 -4.08
C PHE A 161 27.23 -5.03 -5.16
N LYS A 162 25.96 -4.93 -4.81
CA LYS A 162 24.89 -4.47 -5.68
C LYS A 162 24.17 -3.30 -5.04
N VAL A 163 24.07 -2.21 -5.77
CA VAL A 163 23.33 -1.02 -5.36
C VAL A 163 21.85 -1.32 -5.34
N ILE A 164 21.11 -0.74 -4.41
CA ILE A 164 19.66 -0.90 -4.31
C ILE A 164 18.96 0.45 -4.29
N ASN A 165 17.83 0.52 -5.00
CA ASN A 165 16.87 1.62 -4.91
C ASN A 165 15.73 1.17 -4.00
N LYS A 166 15.55 1.88 -2.87
CA LYS A 166 14.50 1.58 -1.90
C LYS A 166 13.18 2.15 -2.39
N LEU A 167 12.18 1.28 -2.56
CA LEU A 167 10.81 1.67 -2.92
C LEU A 167 9.94 1.86 -1.68
N TYR A 168 10.07 0.97 -0.69
CA TYR A 168 9.28 1.00 0.52
C TYR A 168 10.04 0.39 1.70
N GLU A 169 9.76 0.89 2.91
CA GLU A 169 10.34 0.40 4.14
C GLU A 169 9.27 -0.27 5.00
N THR A 170 9.53 -1.50 5.44
CA THR A 170 8.75 -2.21 6.44
C THR A 170 9.50 -2.22 7.77
N GLU A 171 8.93 -2.81 8.80
CA GLU A 171 9.56 -2.92 10.11
C GLU A 171 10.93 -3.61 10.06
N ASP A 172 11.06 -4.70 9.30
CA ASP A 172 12.23 -5.59 9.27
C ASP A 172 12.99 -5.61 7.93
N SER A 173 12.42 -5.02 6.87
CA SER A 173 12.94 -5.13 5.51
C SER A 173 12.68 -3.88 4.67
N TYR A 174 13.30 -3.84 3.50
CA TYR A 174 13.00 -2.90 2.43
C TYR A 174 12.46 -3.65 1.23
N ILE A 175 11.50 -3.04 0.53
CA ILE A 175 11.17 -3.42 -0.83
C ILE A 175 12.06 -2.58 -1.73
N VAL A 176 12.84 -3.24 -2.58
CA VAL A 176 13.79 -2.58 -3.48
C VAL A 176 13.43 -2.87 -4.92
N GLU A 177 13.80 -1.95 -5.78
CA GLU A 177 13.58 -2.07 -7.21
C GLU A 177 14.32 -3.30 -7.77
N GLN A 178 13.66 -3.98 -8.69
CA GLN A 178 14.25 -5.09 -9.45
C GLN A 178 14.53 -4.60 -10.88
N SER A 179 15.73 -4.82 -11.38
CA SER A 179 16.06 -4.60 -12.79
C SER A 179 16.26 -5.94 -13.49
N ALA A 180 15.60 -6.12 -14.61
CA ALA A 180 15.81 -7.28 -15.46
C ALA A 180 17.02 -7.15 -16.41
N THR A 181 17.51 -5.92 -16.60
CA THR A 181 18.53 -5.59 -17.62
C THR A 181 19.85 -5.10 -17.03
N ASP A 182 19.83 -4.58 -15.80
CA ASP A 182 21.03 -4.06 -15.14
C ASP A 182 21.65 -5.14 -14.24
N SER A 183 22.86 -5.59 -14.62
CA SER A 183 23.61 -6.60 -13.86
C SER A 183 24.11 -6.09 -12.50
N ASP A 184 24.17 -4.78 -12.32
CA ASP A 184 24.63 -4.14 -11.08
C ASP A 184 23.51 -3.94 -10.07
N MET A 185 22.25 -4.11 -10.49
CA MET A 185 21.09 -4.13 -9.62
C MET A 185 20.75 -5.56 -9.14
N LEU A 186 20.00 -5.64 -8.03
CA LEU A 186 19.58 -6.90 -7.43
C LEU A 186 18.54 -7.61 -8.30
N VAL A 187 18.70 -8.93 -8.46
CA VAL A 187 17.76 -9.80 -9.18
C VAL A 187 17.21 -10.90 -8.27
N GLU A 188 16.09 -11.50 -8.63
CA GLU A 188 15.33 -12.44 -7.80
C GLU A 188 16.12 -13.67 -7.32
N GLN A 189 17.12 -14.11 -8.10
CA GLN A 189 17.90 -15.31 -7.77
C GLN A 189 19.22 -15.01 -7.04
N ASP A 190 19.48 -13.75 -6.72
CA ASP A 190 20.69 -13.36 -5.99
C ASP A 190 20.69 -13.85 -4.55
N GLN A 191 21.78 -14.46 -4.15
CA GLN A 191 21.99 -14.91 -2.77
C GLN A 191 22.53 -13.77 -1.92
N VAL A 192 21.63 -13.08 -1.21
CA VAL A 192 22.01 -11.93 -0.37
C VAL A 192 22.70 -12.40 0.91
N ILE A 193 23.83 -11.78 1.24
CA ILE A 193 24.59 -12.04 2.46
C ILE A 193 24.02 -11.21 3.60
N VAL A 194 23.26 -11.83 4.49
CA VAL A 194 22.60 -11.16 5.62
C VAL A 194 23.58 -10.90 6.77
N ARG A 195 24.52 -11.82 7.02
CA ARG A 195 25.48 -11.75 8.14
C ARG A 195 26.92 -11.84 7.63
N GLY A 196 27.76 -10.99 8.13
CA GLY A 196 29.20 -11.00 7.83
C GLY A 196 29.86 -9.69 8.25
N THR A 197 31.11 -9.79 8.70
CA THR A 197 31.99 -8.64 9.02
C THR A 197 33.04 -8.49 7.94
N ASN A 198 33.45 -7.26 7.66
CA ASN A 198 34.48 -6.95 6.66
C ASN A 198 34.16 -7.53 5.26
N LEU A 199 32.92 -7.39 4.84
CA LEU A 199 32.50 -7.73 3.48
C LEU A 199 33.15 -6.70 2.54
N LYS A 200 33.87 -7.18 1.53
CA LYS A 200 34.48 -6.34 0.48
C LYS A 200 34.07 -6.90 -0.87
N ASP A 201 33.89 -6.02 -1.82
CA ASP A 201 33.56 -6.37 -3.19
C ASP A 201 34.68 -7.19 -3.84
N ASN A 202 34.33 -8.05 -4.79
CA ASN A 202 35.25 -8.91 -5.56
C ASN A 202 36.16 -9.84 -4.71
N LYS A 203 35.76 -10.16 -3.49
CA LYS A 203 36.49 -11.08 -2.63
C LYS A 203 35.96 -12.51 -2.69
N VAL A 204 36.86 -13.47 -2.90
CA VAL A 204 36.53 -14.91 -2.89
C VAL A 204 36.22 -15.38 -1.48
N VAL A 205 35.10 -16.07 -1.30
CA VAL A 205 34.72 -16.71 -0.02
C VAL A 205 35.50 -18.01 0.14
N LYS A 206 36.39 -18.05 1.11
CA LYS A 206 37.05 -19.32 1.51
C LYS A 206 36.04 -20.15 2.30
N THR A 207 35.51 -21.20 1.70
CA THR A 207 34.72 -22.20 2.41
C THR A 207 35.66 -22.97 3.35
N SER A 208 35.50 -22.81 4.66
CA SER A 208 36.20 -23.66 5.62
C SER A 208 35.64 -25.08 5.49
N LYS A 209 36.38 -25.97 4.87
CA LYS A 209 36.10 -27.42 4.91
C LYS A 209 36.19 -27.83 6.41
N ASN A 210 35.06 -28.18 6.99
CA ASN A 210 35.01 -28.85 8.28
C ASN A 210 35.80 -30.16 8.20
N ARG A 211 37.04 -30.14 8.66
CA ARG A 211 37.84 -31.34 8.91
C ARG A 211 37.21 -32.05 10.10
N LYS A 212 36.27 -32.94 9.87
CA LYS A 212 35.94 -33.99 10.84
C LYS A 212 37.19 -34.83 11.05
N LYS A 213 37.90 -34.58 12.15
CA LYS A 213 38.88 -35.55 12.67
C LYS A 213 38.08 -36.79 13.10
N ARG A 214 38.29 -37.89 12.39
CA ARG A 214 38.02 -39.22 12.90
C ARG A 214 39.15 -39.54 13.89
N SER A 215 38.78 -39.81 15.10
CA SER A 215 39.50 -40.62 16.07
C SER A 215 38.74 -41.92 16.22
#